data_19e1875e08a7733bb7561e2f18082afa
#
_entry.id   19e1875e08a7733bb7561e2f18082afa
#
_cell.length_a   1.000
_cell.length_b   1.000
_cell.length_c   1.000
_cell.angle_alpha   90.00
_cell.angle_beta   90.00
_cell.angle_gamma   90.00
#
_symmetry.space_group_name_H-M   'P 1'
#
loop_
_entity.id
_entity.type
_entity.pdbx_description
1 polymer ?
#
loop_
_entity_poly.entity_id
_entity_poly.type
_entity_poly.pdbx_seq_one_letter_code
_entity_poly.pdbx_strand_id
1 'polypeptide(L)'
;PFLIYGLIFIRVSGPGAFTGVLTLAVCSIGLLSKRFTEAIEALDFRAYDALRAMGVSLLPRIRYAVLPQLAPALASAVLYRFDVNIREASVLGLVGAGGIGAPLIFAMNQYAWSDASAIFLGFVLLVWGIDVGSARLRHRRSTAAASE
;
A
#
# COMPACT_ATOMS: atom_id res chain seq x y z
N PRO A 1 -4.66 6.60 -12.14
CA PRO A 1 -5.86 5.76 -12.27
C PRO A 1 -6.73 5.78 -11.02
N PHE A 2 -6.15 5.79 -9.78
CA PHE A 2 -6.92 5.72 -8.52
C PHE A 2 -7.94 6.86 -8.35
N LEU A 3 -7.66 8.07 -8.82
CA LEU A 3 -8.60 9.20 -8.77
C LEU A 3 -9.87 8.93 -9.58
N ILE A 4 -9.75 8.25 -10.72
CA ILE A 4 -10.91 7.89 -11.55
C ILE A 4 -11.83 6.95 -10.80
N TYR A 5 -11.27 5.90 -10.18
CA TYR A 5 -12.05 4.99 -9.33
C TYR A 5 -12.66 5.71 -8.13
N GLY A 6 -11.91 6.64 -7.50
CA GLY A 6 -12.41 7.47 -6.42
C GLY A 6 -13.65 8.28 -6.83
N LEU A 7 -13.59 8.97 -7.96
CA LEU A 7 -14.72 9.75 -8.47
C LEU A 7 -15.94 8.89 -8.82
N ILE A 8 -15.73 7.71 -9.41
CA ILE A 8 -16.82 6.77 -9.71
C ILE A 8 -17.48 6.29 -8.42
N PHE A 9 -16.69 5.88 -7.43
CA PHE A 9 -17.22 5.40 -6.16
C PHE A 9 -17.89 6.51 -5.34
N ILE A 10 -17.41 7.77 -5.40
CA ILE A 10 -18.11 8.92 -4.81
C ILE A 10 -19.51 9.10 -5.41
N ARG A 11 -19.67 8.87 -6.71
CA ARG A 11 -20.97 8.98 -7.39
C ARG A 11 -21.93 7.85 -7.00
N VAL A 12 -21.42 6.67 -6.69
CA VAL A 12 -22.25 5.49 -6.35
C VAL A 12 -22.54 5.41 -4.85
N SER A 13 -21.53 5.58 -4.02
CA SER A 13 -21.62 5.39 -2.55
C SER A 13 -21.72 6.71 -1.77
N GLY A 14 -21.59 7.85 -2.45
CA GLY A 14 -21.51 9.16 -1.83
C GLY A 14 -20.10 9.52 -1.31
N PRO A 15 -19.88 10.78 -0.93
CA PRO A 15 -18.62 11.21 -0.31
C PRO A 15 -18.50 10.62 1.10
N GLY A 16 -17.34 10.06 1.44
CA GLY A 16 -17.11 9.49 2.76
C GLY A 16 -15.90 8.56 2.83
N ALA A 17 -15.49 8.22 4.05
CA ALA A 17 -14.36 7.33 4.31
C ALA A 17 -14.52 5.93 3.69
N PHE A 18 -15.74 5.42 3.62
CA PHE A 18 -16.05 4.13 3.00
C PHE A 18 -15.67 4.11 1.51
N THR A 19 -15.97 5.18 0.79
CA THR A 19 -15.61 5.35 -0.62
C THR A 19 -14.10 5.37 -0.82
N GLY A 20 -13.37 6.03 0.06
CA GLY A 20 -11.90 6.03 0.05
C GLY A 20 -11.33 4.63 0.25
N VAL A 21 -11.83 3.89 1.23
CA VAL A 21 -11.40 2.50 1.50
C VAL A 21 -11.69 1.59 0.31
N LEU A 22 -12.87 1.65 -0.29
CA LEU A 22 -13.24 0.87 -1.48
C LEU A 22 -12.30 1.16 -2.65
N THR A 23 -12.03 2.44 -2.91
CA THR A 23 -11.12 2.87 -3.97
C THR A 23 -9.73 2.27 -3.81
N LEU A 24 -9.16 2.42 -2.60
CA LEU A 24 -7.82 1.90 -2.30
C LEU A 24 -7.78 0.37 -2.32
N ALA A 25 -8.83 -0.30 -1.86
CA ALA A 25 -8.92 -1.76 -1.88
C ALA A 25 -8.89 -2.29 -3.33
N VAL A 26 -9.73 -1.77 -4.21
CA VAL A 26 -9.79 -2.20 -5.61
C VAL A 26 -8.46 -1.93 -6.32
N CYS A 27 -7.87 -0.75 -6.14
CA CYS A 27 -6.56 -0.43 -6.71
C CYS A 27 -5.44 -1.31 -6.15
N SER A 28 -5.51 -1.66 -4.86
CA SER A 28 -4.51 -2.50 -4.21
C SER A 28 -4.53 -3.93 -4.72
N ILE A 29 -5.70 -4.50 -4.96
CA ILE A 29 -5.86 -5.87 -5.49
C ILE A 29 -5.10 -6.01 -6.81
N GLY A 30 -5.33 -5.11 -7.76
CA GLY A 30 -4.68 -5.18 -9.08
C GLY A 30 -3.16 -5.07 -9.02
N LEU A 31 -2.66 -4.13 -8.21
CA LEU A 31 -1.21 -3.92 -8.09
C LEU A 31 -0.50 -5.02 -7.30
N LEU A 32 -1.10 -5.50 -6.21
CA LEU A 32 -0.53 -6.60 -5.42
C LEU A 32 -0.55 -7.91 -6.19
N SER A 33 -1.63 -8.19 -6.92
CA SER A 33 -1.72 -9.38 -7.78
C SER A 33 -0.57 -9.42 -8.78
N LYS A 34 -0.30 -8.31 -9.48
CA LYS A 34 0.82 -8.23 -10.41
C LYS A 34 2.17 -8.45 -9.71
N ARG A 35 2.41 -7.80 -8.57
CA ARG A 35 3.65 -7.94 -7.80
C ARG A 35 3.86 -9.36 -7.27
N PHE A 36 2.79 -10.02 -6.87
CA PHE A 36 2.85 -11.40 -6.40
C PHE A 36 3.17 -12.36 -7.55
N THR A 37 2.57 -12.15 -8.72
CA THR A 37 2.90 -12.93 -9.92
C THR A 37 4.38 -12.75 -10.30
N GLU A 38 4.87 -11.53 -10.38
CA GLU A 38 6.29 -11.24 -10.65
C GLU A 38 7.23 -11.91 -9.63
N ALA A 39 6.86 -11.91 -8.34
CA ALA A 39 7.65 -12.56 -7.30
C ALA A 39 7.67 -14.10 -7.44
N ILE A 40 6.56 -14.70 -7.86
CA ILE A 40 6.47 -16.15 -8.10
C ILE A 40 7.27 -16.54 -9.36
N GLU A 41 7.20 -15.76 -10.41
CA GLU A 41 7.95 -16.00 -11.66
C GLU A 41 9.46 -15.86 -11.47
N ALA A 42 9.90 -15.02 -10.53
CA ALA A 42 11.32 -14.82 -10.20
C ALA A 42 11.91 -15.89 -9.27
N LEU A 43 11.13 -16.89 -8.82
CA LEU A 43 11.62 -17.93 -7.93
C LEU A 43 12.67 -18.81 -8.58
N ASP A 44 13.72 -19.17 -7.82
CA ASP A 44 14.65 -20.24 -8.21
C ASP A 44 14.06 -21.62 -7.81
N PHE A 45 13.66 -22.37 -8.82
CA PHE A 45 13.06 -23.69 -8.64
C PHE A 45 14.08 -24.82 -8.44
N ARG A 46 15.40 -24.56 -8.49
CA ARG A 46 16.43 -25.60 -8.33
C ARG A 46 16.30 -26.37 -7.02
N ALA A 47 16.08 -25.64 -5.91
CA ALA A 47 15.87 -26.27 -4.60
C ALA A 47 14.57 -27.08 -4.56
N TYR A 48 13.51 -26.62 -5.20
CA TYR A 48 12.25 -27.33 -5.31
C TYR A 48 12.41 -28.64 -6.13
N ASP A 49 13.11 -28.60 -7.24
CA ASP A 49 13.34 -29.75 -8.11
C ASP A 49 14.27 -30.80 -7.44
N ALA A 50 15.28 -30.36 -6.69
CA ALA A 50 16.13 -31.24 -5.90
C ALA A 50 15.31 -32.02 -4.85
N LEU A 51 14.44 -31.34 -4.09
CA LEU A 51 13.55 -31.97 -3.13
C LEU A 51 12.52 -32.91 -3.81
N ARG A 52 12.09 -32.57 -5.02
CA ARG A 52 11.22 -33.43 -5.83
C ARG A 52 11.91 -34.72 -6.25
N ALA A 53 13.17 -34.61 -6.69
CA ALA A 53 13.97 -35.78 -7.08
C ALA A 53 14.22 -36.72 -5.91
N MET A 54 14.32 -36.23 -4.67
CA MET A 54 14.44 -37.02 -3.44
C MET A 54 13.12 -37.67 -2.98
N GLY A 55 12.01 -37.49 -3.73
CA GLY A 55 10.71 -38.09 -3.39
C GLY A 55 9.97 -37.39 -2.23
N VAL A 56 10.41 -36.21 -1.81
CA VAL A 56 9.76 -35.42 -0.74
C VAL A 56 8.34 -35.04 -1.17
N SER A 57 7.35 -35.08 -0.26
CA SER A 57 5.97 -34.69 -0.53
C SER A 57 5.83 -33.21 -0.85
N LEU A 58 4.68 -32.77 -1.42
CA LEU A 58 4.46 -31.41 -1.92
C LEU A 58 4.58 -30.35 -0.81
N LEU A 59 4.01 -30.60 0.35
CA LEU A 59 3.90 -29.61 1.43
C LEU A 59 5.27 -29.19 1.99
N PRO A 60 6.20 -30.10 2.32
CA PRO A 60 7.57 -29.75 2.70
C PRO A 60 8.34 -29.03 1.58
N ARG A 61 8.14 -29.39 0.30
CA ARG A 61 8.79 -28.70 -0.82
C ARG A 61 8.42 -27.23 -0.86
N ILE A 62 7.13 -26.92 -0.74
CA ILE A 62 6.66 -25.54 -0.71
C ILE A 62 7.22 -24.80 0.52
N ARG A 63 7.19 -25.45 1.70
CA ARG A 63 7.62 -24.83 2.95
C ARG A 63 9.09 -24.49 3.01
N TYR A 64 9.95 -25.36 2.46
CA TYR A 64 11.41 -25.23 2.58
C TYR A 64 12.08 -24.63 1.35
N ALA A 65 11.53 -24.82 0.14
CA ALA A 65 12.13 -24.30 -1.08
C ALA A 65 11.47 -22.99 -1.57
N VAL A 66 10.13 -22.89 -1.50
CA VAL A 66 9.39 -21.75 -2.08
C VAL A 66 9.15 -20.64 -1.06
N LEU A 67 8.60 -21.00 0.10
CA LEU A 67 8.17 -20.02 1.11
C LEU A 67 9.31 -19.12 1.62
N PRO A 68 10.53 -19.59 1.88
CA PRO A 68 11.62 -18.74 2.33
C PRO A 68 12.05 -17.68 1.30
N GLN A 69 11.95 -18.01 0.02
CA GLN A 69 12.24 -17.06 -1.07
C GLN A 69 11.09 -16.08 -1.30
N LEU A 70 9.87 -16.58 -1.24
CA LEU A 70 8.67 -15.81 -1.56
C LEU A 70 8.27 -14.84 -0.44
N ALA A 71 8.37 -15.26 0.83
CA ALA A 71 7.91 -14.47 1.97
C ALA A 71 8.54 -13.06 2.06
N PRO A 72 9.85 -12.86 1.91
CA PRO A 72 10.44 -11.52 1.95
C PRO A 72 10.01 -10.66 0.76
N ALA A 73 9.84 -11.24 -0.43
CA ALA A 73 9.36 -10.53 -1.61
C ALA A 73 7.91 -10.05 -1.44
N LEU A 74 7.03 -10.92 -0.94
CA LEU A 74 5.64 -10.57 -0.65
C LEU A 74 5.54 -9.50 0.46
N ALA A 75 6.31 -9.66 1.55
CA ALA A 75 6.34 -8.67 2.62
C ALA A 75 6.80 -7.30 2.12
N SER A 76 7.80 -7.25 1.26
CA SER A 76 8.28 -6.02 0.62
C SER A 76 7.21 -5.38 -0.26
N ALA A 77 6.50 -6.17 -1.07
CA ALA A 77 5.41 -5.69 -1.92
C ALA A 77 4.25 -5.10 -1.11
N VAL A 78 3.86 -5.76 -0.02
CA VAL A 78 2.80 -5.29 0.88
C VAL A 78 3.19 -3.97 1.57
N LEU A 79 4.42 -3.87 2.08
CA LEU A 79 4.92 -2.64 2.70
C LEU A 79 4.99 -1.48 1.71
N TYR A 80 5.47 -1.74 0.50
CA TYR A 80 5.46 -0.75 -0.56
C TYR A 80 4.03 -0.27 -0.88
N ARG A 81 3.07 -1.21 -0.98
CA ARG A 81 1.68 -0.86 -1.24
C ARG A 81 1.06 -0.06 -0.08
N PHE A 82 1.40 -0.40 1.15
CA PHE A 82 0.97 0.35 2.32
C PHE A 82 1.43 1.81 2.27
N ASP A 83 2.71 2.06 1.96
CA ASP A 83 3.28 3.40 1.78
C ASP A 83 2.55 4.20 0.68
N VAL A 84 2.32 3.56 -0.47
CA VAL A 84 1.58 4.17 -1.58
C VAL A 84 0.12 4.46 -1.19
N ASN A 85 -0.55 3.54 -0.49
CA ASN A 85 -1.94 3.72 -0.05
C ASN A 85 -2.11 4.90 0.91
N ILE A 86 -1.15 5.14 1.80
CA ILE A 86 -1.18 6.31 2.68
C ILE A 86 -1.17 7.60 1.85
N ARG A 87 -0.31 7.68 0.86
CA ARG A 87 -0.21 8.84 -0.03
C ARG A 87 -1.46 9.02 -0.90
N GLU A 88 -1.98 7.92 -1.45
CA GLU A 88 -3.22 7.93 -2.23
C GLU A 88 -4.43 8.29 -1.36
N ALA A 89 -4.51 7.79 -0.11
CA ALA A 89 -5.55 8.15 0.85
C ALA A 89 -5.56 9.64 1.17
N SER A 90 -4.37 10.22 1.27
CA SER A 90 -4.20 11.65 1.50
C SER A 90 -4.81 12.49 0.37
N VAL A 91 -4.54 12.12 -0.88
CA VAL A 91 -5.10 12.81 -2.06
C VAL A 91 -6.61 12.57 -2.17
N LEU A 92 -7.08 11.34 -1.92
CA LEU A 92 -8.51 11.01 -1.90
C LEU A 92 -9.26 11.81 -0.84
N GLY A 93 -8.64 12.05 0.32
CA GLY A 93 -9.18 12.91 1.35
C GLY A 93 -9.46 14.33 0.85
N LEU A 94 -8.58 14.90 0.04
CA LEU A 94 -8.75 16.23 -0.54
C LEU A 94 -9.91 16.32 -1.55
N VAL A 95 -10.21 15.24 -2.27
CA VAL A 95 -11.33 15.22 -3.25
C VAL A 95 -12.68 14.79 -2.66
N GLY A 96 -12.79 14.70 -1.33
CA GLY A 96 -14.06 14.43 -0.66
C GLY A 96 -14.35 12.94 -0.39
N ALA A 97 -13.39 12.04 -0.60
CA ALA A 97 -13.51 10.64 -0.24
C ALA A 97 -13.30 10.37 1.27
N GLY A 98 -13.56 11.36 2.12
CA GLY A 98 -13.50 11.26 3.58
C GLY A 98 -12.16 11.68 4.20
N GLY A 99 -12.05 11.56 5.52
CA GLY A 99 -10.86 11.97 6.27
C GLY A 99 -10.73 13.48 6.43
N ILE A 100 -9.51 14.00 6.37
CA ILE A 100 -9.17 15.42 6.62
C ILE A 100 -9.68 16.33 5.48
N GLY A 101 -9.99 15.81 4.31
CA GLY A 101 -10.46 16.61 3.19
C GLY A 101 -11.85 17.20 3.38
N ALA A 102 -12.76 16.52 4.07
CA ALA A 102 -14.10 17.03 4.32
C ALA A 102 -14.10 18.32 5.18
N PRO A 103 -13.40 18.40 6.33
CA PRO A 103 -13.22 19.64 7.07
C PRO A 103 -12.55 20.74 6.26
N LEU A 104 -11.57 20.40 5.41
CA LEU A 104 -10.88 21.37 4.55
C LEU A 104 -11.85 22.01 3.54
N ILE A 105 -12.63 21.19 2.83
CA ILE A 105 -13.63 21.68 1.88
C ILE A 105 -14.69 22.53 2.59
N PHE A 106 -15.11 22.12 3.79
CA PHE A 106 -16.07 22.89 4.58
C PHE A 106 -15.53 24.27 4.99
N ALA A 107 -14.28 24.34 5.48
CA ALA A 107 -13.62 25.59 5.81
C ALA A 107 -13.44 26.51 4.57
N MET A 108 -13.10 25.93 3.42
CA MET A 108 -12.99 26.69 2.16
C MET A 108 -14.34 27.26 1.71
N ASN A 109 -15.42 26.49 1.81
CA ASN A 109 -16.77 26.93 1.44
C ASN A 109 -17.29 28.04 2.36
N GLN A 110 -16.82 28.11 3.60
CA GLN A 110 -17.15 29.20 4.55
C GLN A 110 -16.20 30.41 4.45
N TYR A 111 -15.25 30.38 3.51
CA TYR A 111 -14.20 31.42 3.39
C TYR A 111 -13.35 31.59 4.68
N ALA A 112 -13.32 30.56 5.53
CA ALA A 112 -12.50 30.53 6.75
C ALA A 112 -11.04 30.15 6.40
N TRP A 113 -10.33 31.06 5.75
CA TRP A 113 -8.98 30.82 5.23
C TRP A 113 -7.96 30.47 6.31
N SER A 114 -8.13 30.97 7.51
CA SER A 114 -7.31 30.66 8.68
C SER A 114 -7.42 29.16 9.04
N ASP A 115 -8.64 28.65 9.10
CA ASP A 115 -8.90 27.24 9.45
C ASP A 115 -8.49 26.31 8.32
N ALA A 116 -8.79 26.69 7.07
CA ALA A 116 -8.35 25.94 5.91
C ALA A 116 -6.83 25.79 5.83
N SER A 117 -6.08 26.89 6.11
CA SER A 117 -4.63 26.86 6.12
C SER A 117 -4.06 26.00 7.26
N ALA A 118 -4.66 26.04 8.45
CA ALA A 118 -4.25 25.21 9.58
C ALA A 118 -4.48 23.71 9.30
N ILE A 119 -5.64 23.34 8.75
CA ILE A 119 -5.96 21.98 8.35
C ILE A 119 -4.98 21.49 7.27
N PHE A 120 -4.69 22.33 6.28
CA PHE A 120 -3.76 21.98 5.19
C PHE A 120 -2.33 21.78 5.71
N LEU A 121 -1.83 22.64 6.59
CA LEU A 121 -0.52 22.50 7.21
C LEU A 121 -0.43 21.23 8.07
N GLY A 122 -1.46 20.95 8.87
CA GLY A 122 -1.54 19.73 9.65
C GLY A 122 -1.49 18.48 8.76
N PHE A 123 -2.18 18.51 7.62
CA PHE A 123 -2.15 17.45 6.63
C PHE A 123 -0.76 17.25 6.02
N VAL A 124 -0.08 18.31 5.60
CA VAL A 124 1.29 18.24 5.05
C VAL A 124 2.26 17.66 6.08
N LEU A 125 2.17 18.11 7.34
CA LEU A 125 3.01 17.59 8.41
C LEU A 125 2.75 16.09 8.69
N LEU A 126 1.49 15.66 8.63
CA LEU A 126 1.11 14.24 8.80
C LEU A 126 1.70 13.38 7.68
N VAL A 127 1.53 13.79 6.42
CA VAL A 127 2.09 13.06 5.27
C VAL A 127 3.61 13.01 5.35
N TRP A 128 4.26 14.14 5.66
CA TRP A 128 5.71 14.18 5.81
C TRP A 128 6.20 13.28 6.95
N GLY A 129 5.51 13.27 8.09
CA GLY A 129 5.85 12.40 9.22
C GLY A 129 5.74 10.91 8.86
N ILE A 130 4.71 10.53 8.10
CA ILE A 130 4.53 9.15 7.62
C ILE A 130 5.61 8.78 6.62
N ASP A 131 5.94 9.65 5.66
CA ASP A 131 7.00 9.43 4.67
C ASP A 131 8.36 9.20 5.36
N VAL A 132 8.71 10.03 6.35
CA VAL A 132 9.95 9.89 7.12
C VAL A 132 9.95 8.60 7.94
N GLY A 133 8.82 8.25 8.57
CA GLY A 133 8.65 7.00 9.33
C GLY A 133 8.83 5.76 8.46
N SER A 134 8.16 5.75 7.31
CA SER A 134 8.23 4.65 6.33
C SER A 134 9.64 4.50 5.73
N ALA A 135 10.33 5.60 5.45
CA ALA A 135 11.70 5.60 4.97
C ALA A 135 12.67 4.98 5.98
N ARG A 136 12.54 5.31 7.28
CA ARG A 136 13.36 4.72 8.35
C ARG A 136 13.15 3.22 8.52
N LEU A 137 11.91 2.77 8.44
CA LEU A 137 11.57 1.34 8.51
C LEU A 137 12.16 0.55 7.35
N ARG A 138 12.17 1.14 6.15
CA ARG A 138 12.74 0.52 4.94
C ARG A 138 14.26 0.39 5.04
N HIS A 139 14.93 1.43 5.51
CA HIS A 139 16.39 1.44 5.65
C HIS A 139 16.90 0.40 6.67
N ARG A 140 16.18 0.18 7.76
CA ARG A 140 16.53 -0.85 8.76
C ARG A 140 16.45 -2.28 8.22
N ARG A 141 15.56 -2.54 7.25
CA ARG A 141 15.40 -3.89 6.67
C ARG A 141 16.41 -4.19 5.56
N SER A 142 16.84 -3.18 4.78
CA SER A 142 17.85 -3.38 3.75
C SER A 142 19.24 -3.64 4.36
N THR A 143 19.53 -3.07 5.52
CA THR A 143 20.78 -3.36 6.25
C THR A 143 20.77 -4.74 6.92
N ALA A 144 19.64 -5.25 7.36
CA ALA A 144 19.54 -6.59 7.94
C ALA A 144 19.68 -7.71 6.87
N ALA A 145 19.23 -7.45 5.64
CA ALA A 145 19.35 -8.40 4.53
C ALA A 145 20.73 -8.39 3.85
N ALA A 146 21.58 -7.40 4.14
CA ALA A 146 22.94 -7.30 3.60
C ALA A 146 24.02 -7.85 4.57
N SER A 147 23.61 -8.29 5.76
CA SER A 147 24.51 -8.82 6.81
C SER A 147 24.44 -10.35 6.96
N GLU A 148 23.62 -11.04 6.14
CA GLU A 148 23.58 -12.51 5.99
C GLU A 148 24.17 -12.96 4.64
#